data_0c3083b6f144515f2f57b993becfcbfe
#
_entry.id   0c3083b6f144515f2f57b993becfcbfe
#
_cell.length_a   1.000
_cell.length_b   1.000
_cell.length_c   1.000
_cell.angle_alpha   90.00
_cell.angle_beta   90.00
_cell.angle_gamma   90.00
#
_symmetry.space_group_name_H-M   'P 1'
#
loop_
_entity.id
_entity.type
_entity.pdbx_description
1 polymer ?
#
loop_
_entity_poly.entity_id
_entity_poly.type
_entity_poly.pdbx_seq_one_letter_code
_entity_poly.pdbx_strand_id
1 'polypeptide(L)'
;MSEPLAERMRPRSLADYVGQKHLVGEGAVLRRMIDAGRISSFILWGPPGVGKTTLAQIVAQTLKVPFYTLSAVTSGVKDVREVIERAKSGRFFNAASPILFIDEIHRFSKSQQDSLLGAVEKGIVTLIGATTENPSFEVIRPLLSRCQLYVLKPLEKEDLEGLLQRAITQDVELSQKKINLKETAAMLRFSGGDARKLLNILELVVESAGTGEVVITDKMVEEQLQQNPLAYDKQGDMHYDIISAFIKSIRGSDPDAALYWMARMIEGGEDPQFIARRVVISASEDVGLANPNALLLANAAFDTVMKIGWPEARIALAEAG
;
A
#
# COMPACT_ATOMS: atom_id res chain seq x y z
N MET A 1 -1.91 -18.58 -15.45
CA MET A 1 -2.77 -17.61 -14.75
C MET A 1 -2.66 -16.31 -15.50
N SER A 2 -3.78 -15.66 -15.83
CA SER A 2 -3.78 -14.33 -16.43
C SER A 2 -3.20 -13.30 -15.44
N GLU A 3 -2.71 -12.19 -15.97
CA GLU A 3 -2.24 -11.07 -15.17
C GLU A 3 -3.42 -10.49 -14.37
N PRO A 4 -3.26 -10.11 -13.07
CA PRO A 4 -4.34 -9.56 -12.27
C PRO A 4 -4.99 -8.32 -12.89
N LEU A 5 -6.31 -8.16 -12.74
CA LEU A 5 -7.08 -7.05 -13.30
C LEU A 5 -6.47 -5.68 -12.94
N ALA A 6 -6.00 -5.52 -11.70
CA ALA A 6 -5.36 -4.28 -11.25
C ALA A 6 -4.10 -3.93 -12.07
N GLU A 7 -3.37 -4.92 -12.57
CA GLU A 7 -2.20 -4.70 -13.43
C GLU A 7 -2.62 -4.46 -14.88
N ARG A 8 -3.58 -5.24 -15.41
CA ARG A 8 -4.13 -5.05 -16.76
C ARG A 8 -4.75 -3.66 -16.95
N MET A 9 -5.40 -3.15 -15.89
CA MET A 9 -6.04 -1.82 -15.88
C MET A 9 -5.10 -0.68 -15.47
N ARG A 10 -3.81 -0.94 -15.28
CA ARG A 10 -2.84 0.09 -14.89
C ARG A 10 -2.75 1.19 -15.96
N PRO A 11 -3.01 2.46 -15.60
CA PRO A 11 -2.89 3.57 -16.54
C PRO A 11 -1.48 3.68 -17.16
N ARG A 12 -1.44 3.94 -18.45
CA ARG A 12 -0.18 4.12 -19.21
C ARG A 12 0.06 5.56 -19.62
N SER A 13 -0.93 6.43 -19.46
CA SER A 13 -0.84 7.85 -19.78
C SER A 13 -1.48 8.70 -18.68
N LEU A 14 -1.16 10.00 -18.65
CA LEU A 14 -1.81 10.94 -17.74
C LEU A 14 -3.31 11.11 -18.04
N ALA A 15 -3.75 10.85 -19.27
CA ALA A 15 -5.16 10.92 -19.66
C ALA A 15 -5.98 9.79 -19.02
N ASP A 16 -5.35 8.63 -18.83
CA ASP A 16 -5.99 7.46 -18.20
C ASP A 16 -5.84 7.45 -16.68
N TYR A 17 -5.00 8.33 -16.14
CA TYR A 17 -4.70 8.38 -14.71
C TYR A 17 -5.88 8.94 -13.93
N VAL A 18 -6.36 8.18 -12.96
CA VAL A 18 -7.57 8.49 -12.19
C VAL A 18 -7.24 9.34 -10.97
N GLY A 19 -8.05 10.34 -10.72
CA GLY A 19 -7.93 11.24 -9.58
C GLY A 19 -6.76 12.22 -9.67
N GLN A 20 -6.34 12.76 -8.53
CA GLN A 20 -5.16 13.64 -8.34
C GLN A 20 -5.16 14.89 -9.27
N LYS A 21 -6.31 15.42 -9.65
CA LYS A 21 -6.44 16.57 -10.56
C LYS A 21 -5.65 17.79 -10.12
N HIS A 22 -5.44 17.98 -8.81
CA HIS A 22 -4.63 19.06 -8.24
C HIS A 22 -3.14 18.95 -8.56
N LEU A 23 -2.63 17.74 -8.90
CA LEU A 23 -1.23 17.51 -9.26
C LEU A 23 -1.03 17.36 -10.77
N VAL A 24 -1.91 16.62 -11.43
CA VAL A 24 -1.73 16.20 -12.84
C VAL A 24 -2.85 16.67 -13.77
N GLY A 25 -3.84 17.40 -13.26
CA GLY A 25 -4.87 18.04 -14.06
C GLY A 25 -4.28 19.13 -14.97
N GLU A 26 -5.10 19.67 -15.86
CA GLU A 26 -4.69 20.74 -16.77
C GLU A 26 -4.17 21.96 -15.99
N GLY A 27 -2.97 22.43 -16.33
CA GLY A 27 -2.34 23.55 -15.65
C GLY A 27 -1.76 23.26 -14.26
N ALA A 28 -1.90 22.04 -13.73
CA ALA A 28 -1.35 21.67 -12.42
C ALA A 28 0.20 21.61 -12.44
N VAL A 29 0.79 21.76 -11.25
CA VAL A 29 2.26 21.95 -11.13
C VAL A 29 3.04 20.79 -11.74
N LEU A 30 2.74 19.56 -11.35
CA LEU A 30 3.45 18.38 -11.85
C LEU A 30 3.18 18.16 -13.34
N ARG A 31 1.95 18.41 -13.80
CA ARG A 31 1.59 18.34 -15.21
C ARG A 31 2.46 19.27 -16.06
N ARG A 32 2.60 20.53 -15.67
CA ARG A 32 3.44 21.52 -16.39
C ARG A 32 4.89 21.10 -16.45
N MET A 33 5.43 20.50 -15.38
CA MET A 33 6.82 20.02 -15.35
C MET A 33 7.01 18.84 -16.32
N ILE A 34 6.07 17.92 -16.37
CA ILE A 34 6.09 16.78 -17.30
C ILE A 34 5.99 17.27 -18.75
N ASP A 35 5.05 18.16 -19.05
CA ASP A 35 4.84 18.71 -20.37
C ASP A 35 6.06 19.54 -20.85
N ALA A 36 6.77 20.19 -19.92
CA ALA A 36 8.03 20.89 -20.20
C ALA A 36 9.24 19.96 -20.36
N GLY A 37 9.08 18.65 -20.16
CA GLY A 37 10.17 17.68 -20.23
C GLY A 37 11.21 17.80 -19.13
N ARG A 38 10.91 18.50 -18.05
CA ARG A 38 11.85 18.79 -16.94
C ARG A 38 11.20 18.53 -15.61
N ILE A 39 11.66 17.50 -14.91
CA ILE A 39 11.25 17.21 -13.54
C ILE A 39 12.43 17.30 -12.60
N SER A 40 12.22 17.83 -11.42
CA SER A 40 13.13 17.69 -10.27
C SER A 40 12.79 16.44 -9.48
N SER A 41 13.68 16.02 -8.59
CA SER A 41 13.38 14.94 -7.65
C SER A 41 12.21 15.31 -6.75
N PHE A 42 11.34 14.35 -6.45
CA PHE A 42 10.18 14.55 -5.58
C PHE A 42 9.79 13.30 -4.80
N ILE A 43 8.99 13.52 -3.76
CA ILE A 43 8.41 12.46 -2.94
C ILE A 43 6.89 12.52 -3.09
N LEU A 44 6.29 11.37 -3.36
CA LEU A 44 4.86 11.13 -3.41
C LEU A 44 4.40 10.60 -2.04
N TRP A 45 3.64 11.38 -1.32
CA TRP A 45 3.07 11.00 -0.04
C TRP A 45 1.56 10.86 -0.14
N GLY A 46 1.02 9.74 0.33
CA GLY A 46 -0.43 9.51 0.35
C GLY A 46 -0.79 8.08 0.67
N PRO A 47 -2.07 7.77 0.86
CA PRO A 47 -2.54 6.44 1.22
C PRO A 47 -2.19 5.39 0.17
N PRO A 48 -2.28 4.09 0.50
CA PRO A 48 -2.09 3.02 -0.47
C PRO A 48 -3.12 3.10 -1.60
N GLY A 49 -2.80 2.49 -2.75
CA GLY A 49 -3.72 2.34 -3.88
C GLY A 49 -4.13 3.60 -4.65
N VAL A 50 -3.59 4.78 -4.30
CA VAL A 50 -3.91 6.06 -4.99
C VAL A 50 -3.07 6.32 -6.24
N GLY A 51 -2.23 5.35 -6.66
CA GLY A 51 -1.50 5.42 -7.92
C GLY A 51 -0.09 6.00 -7.86
N LYS A 52 0.59 6.06 -6.70
CA LYS A 52 1.97 6.59 -6.58
C LYS A 52 2.95 5.96 -7.57
N THR A 53 3.04 4.63 -7.58
CA THR A 53 3.91 3.86 -8.47
C THR A 53 3.53 4.06 -9.94
N THR A 54 2.23 4.05 -10.24
CA THR A 54 1.70 4.28 -11.58
C THR A 54 2.07 5.67 -12.10
N LEU A 55 1.93 6.70 -11.28
CA LEU A 55 2.31 8.06 -11.65
C LEU A 55 3.80 8.16 -11.98
N ALA A 56 4.67 7.54 -11.18
CA ALA A 56 6.11 7.53 -11.45
C ALA A 56 6.44 6.84 -12.79
N GLN A 57 5.76 5.74 -13.10
CA GLN A 57 5.93 5.04 -14.39
C GLN A 57 5.45 5.89 -15.58
N ILE A 58 4.28 6.53 -15.47
CA ILE A 58 3.75 7.42 -16.50
C ILE A 58 4.71 8.58 -16.76
N VAL A 59 5.27 9.17 -15.70
CA VAL A 59 6.27 10.25 -15.83
C VAL A 59 7.48 9.78 -16.62
N ALA A 60 8.04 8.61 -16.30
CA ALA A 60 9.20 8.06 -17.01
C ALA A 60 8.90 7.76 -18.47
N GLN A 61 7.74 7.19 -18.77
CA GLN A 61 7.30 6.89 -20.12
C GLN A 61 7.09 8.17 -20.95
N THR A 62 6.45 9.18 -20.36
CA THR A 62 6.21 10.48 -21.03
C THR A 62 7.51 11.19 -21.35
N LEU A 63 8.47 11.15 -20.45
CA LEU A 63 9.80 11.77 -20.63
C LEU A 63 10.75 10.90 -21.47
N LYS A 64 10.37 9.65 -21.75
CA LYS A 64 11.19 8.66 -22.48
C LYS A 64 12.58 8.47 -21.85
N VAL A 65 12.62 8.40 -20.53
CA VAL A 65 13.86 8.20 -19.77
C VAL A 65 13.87 6.79 -19.15
N PRO A 66 15.06 6.19 -18.89
CA PRO A 66 15.15 4.93 -18.19
C PRO A 66 14.53 5.01 -16.80
N PHE A 67 13.84 3.92 -16.40
CA PHE A 67 13.15 3.81 -15.12
C PHE A 67 13.72 2.66 -14.32
N TYR A 68 14.35 2.97 -13.20
CA TYR A 68 14.88 1.98 -12.26
C TYR A 68 14.01 1.95 -11.02
N THR A 69 13.67 0.76 -10.56
CA THR A 69 12.84 0.56 -9.37
C THR A 69 13.63 -0.14 -8.28
N LEU A 70 13.60 0.39 -7.08
CA LEU A 70 14.06 -0.25 -5.87
C LEU A 70 12.90 -0.38 -4.88
N SER A 71 12.77 -1.56 -4.28
CA SER A 71 11.85 -1.77 -3.17
C SER A 71 12.61 -1.63 -1.86
N ALA A 72 12.17 -0.74 -0.99
CA ALA A 72 12.81 -0.54 0.30
C ALA A 72 12.74 -1.78 1.21
N VAL A 73 11.85 -2.73 0.90
CA VAL A 73 11.72 -3.98 1.65
C VAL A 73 12.83 -4.98 1.30
N THR A 74 13.26 -5.03 0.02
CA THR A 74 14.18 -6.06 -0.48
C THR A 74 15.55 -5.53 -0.89
N SER A 75 15.69 -4.22 -1.11
CA SER A 75 16.93 -3.62 -1.65
C SER A 75 17.84 -3.12 -0.54
N GLY A 76 19.14 -3.43 -0.66
CA GLY A 76 20.19 -2.96 0.24
C GLY A 76 20.98 -1.76 -0.30
N VAL A 77 21.95 -1.25 0.46
CA VAL A 77 22.88 -0.17 0.03
C VAL A 77 23.63 -0.56 -1.25
N LYS A 78 23.93 -1.85 -1.42
CA LYS A 78 24.62 -2.36 -2.62
C LYS A 78 23.79 -2.16 -3.88
N ASP A 79 22.49 -2.44 -3.81
CA ASP A 79 21.57 -2.30 -4.95
C ASP A 79 21.41 -0.83 -5.35
N VAL A 80 21.32 0.07 -4.35
CA VAL A 80 21.31 1.52 -4.58
C VAL A 80 22.56 1.97 -5.33
N ARG A 81 23.73 1.52 -4.89
CA ARG A 81 25.01 1.88 -5.54
C ARG A 81 25.09 1.35 -6.98
N GLU A 82 24.64 0.11 -7.19
CA GLU A 82 24.64 -0.52 -8.51
C GLU A 82 23.78 0.27 -9.52
N VAL A 83 22.59 0.69 -9.12
CA VAL A 83 21.72 1.52 -9.96
C VAL A 83 22.36 2.88 -10.25
N ILE A 84 23.00 3.51 -9.26
CA ILE A 84 23.69 4.78 -9.44
C ILE A 84 24.86 4.63 -10.44
N GLU A 85 25.64 3.56 -10.37
CA GLU A 85 26.75 3.29 -11.29
C GLU A 85 26.24 3.02 -12.73
N ARG A 86 25.13 2.27 -12.87
CA ARG A 86 24.47 2.10 -14.19
C ARG A 86 23.98 3.45 -14.76
N ALA A 87 23.41 4.31 -13.92
CA ALA A 87 22.98 5.65 -14.32
C ALA A 87 24.14 6.53 -14.76
N LYS A 88 25.30 6.46 -14.08
CA LYS A 88 26.52 7.16 -14.49
C LYS A 88 27.04 6.70 -15.84
N SER A 89 27.07 5.38 -16.06
CA SER A 89 27.54 4.78 -17.32
C SER A 89 26.71 5.23 -18.52
N GLY A 90 25.38 5.34 -18.36
CA GLY A 90 24.47 5.81 -19.41
C GLY A 90 24.66 7.28 -19.80
N ARG A 91 25.20 8.11 -18.92
CA ARG A 91 25.44 9.55 -19.18
C ARG A 91 26.51 9.85 -20.23
N PHE A 92 27.41 8.93 -20.44
CA PHE A 92 28.47 9.11 -21.48
C PHE A 92 27.91 9.30 -22.91
N PHE A 93 26.64 8.97 -23.12
CA PHE A 93 25.95 9.11 -24.40
C PHE A 93 24.99 10.32 -24.50
N ASN A 94 25.14 11.32 -23.65
CA ASN A 94 24.24 12.50 -23.60
C ASN A 94 22.76 12.15 -23.30
N ALA A 95 22.50 11.01 -22.64
CA ALA A 95 21.17 10.62 -22.28
C ALA A 95 20.63 11.45 -21.10
N ALA A 96 19.34 11.71 -21.09
CA ALA A 96 18.65 12.36 -19.98
C ALA A 96 18.81 11.53 -18.69
N SER A 97 18.81 12.21 -17.52
CA SER A 97 18.96 11.53 -16.24
C SER A 97 17.83 10.52 -16.04
N PRO A 98 18.15 9.25 -15.73
CA PRO A 98 17.14 8.24 -15.48
C PRO A 98 16.35 8.56 -14.22
N ILE A 99 15.12 8.06 -14.14
CA ILE A 99 14.32 8.09 -12.93
C ILE A 99 14.68 6.88 -12.06
N LEU A 100 15.00 7.16 -10.80
CA LEU A 100 15.11 6.15 -9.76
C LEU A 100 13.85 6.24 -8.89
N PHE A 101 13.00 5.23 -8.99
CA PHE A 101 11.81 5.10 -8.18
C PHE A 101 12.10 4.22 -6.96
N ILE A 102 11.77 4.72 -5.78
CA ILE A 102 11.89 3.98 -4.53
C ILE A 102 10.51 3.88 -3.89
N ASP A 103 9.97 2.66 -3.90
CA ASP A 103 8.70 2.39 -3.22
C ASP A 103 8.94 2.21 -1.73
N GLU A 104 8.02 2.74 -0.91
CA GLU A 104 8.06 2.74 0.56
C GLU A 104 9.41 3.27 1.11
N ILE A 105 9.85 4.43 0.60
CA ILE A 105 11.16 5.03 0.92
C ILE A 105 11.39 5.19 2.44
N HIS A 106 10.33 5.29 3.25
CA HIS A 106 10.38 5.35 4.70
C HIS A 106 11.00 4.09 5.33
N ARG A 107 10.99 2.95 4.64
CA ARG A 107 11.61 1.70 5.10
C ARG A 107 13.12 1.64 4.84
N PHE A 108 13.66 2.56 4.06
CA PHE A 108 15.10 2.67 3.92
C PHE A 108 15.72 3.21 5.20
N SER A 109 16.76 2.54 5.69
CA SER A 109 17.60 3.05 6.79
C SER A 109 18.21 4.41 6.42
N LYS A 110 18.59 5.19 7.43
CA LYS A 110 19.26 6.48 7.22
C LYS A 110 20.49 6.35 6.31
N SER A 111 21.29 5.30 6.48
CA SER A 111 22.47 5.03 5.65
C SER A 111 22.13 4.75 4.17
N GLN A 112 21.01 4.08 3.93
CA GLN A 112 20.53 3.85 2.55
C GLN A 112 20.07 5.16 1.91
N GLN A 113 19.33 5.98 2.65
CA GLN A 113 18.89 7.30 2.19
C GLN A 113 20.09 8.24 1.96
N ASP A 114 21.10 8.24 2.83
CA ASP A 114 22.34 9.02 2.67
C ASP A 114 23.08 8.64 1.38
N SER A 115 23.07 7.37 1.00
CA SER A 115 23.74 6.90 -0.22
C SER A 115 23.14 7.48 -1.51
N LEU A 116 21.92 8.01 -1.46
CA LEU A 116 21.24 8.66 -2.59
C LEU A 116 21.66 10.12 -2.78
N LEU A 117 22.10 10.80 -1.71
CA LEU A 117 22.30 12.25 -1.70
C LEU A 117 23.21 12.74 -2.84
N GLY A 118 24.37 12.12 -2.96
CA GLY A 118 25.34 12.52 -4.00
C GLY A 118 24.84 12.32 -5.45
N ALA A 119 24.02 11.31 -5.67
CA ALA A 119 23.44 11.04 -6.97
C ALA A 119 22.30 12.03 -7.31
N VAL A 120 21.49 12.38 -6.33
CA VAL A 120 20.40 13.36 -6.47
C VAL A 120 20.97 14.78 -6.65
N GLU A 121 21.93 15.20 -5.84
CA GLU A 121 22.58 16.51 -5.94
C GLU A 121 23.24 16.76 -7.29
N LYS A 122 23.95 15.76 -7.79
CA LYS A 122 24.66 15.85 -9.07
C LYS A 122 23.74 15.59 -10.27
N GLY A 123 22.44 15.38 -10.02
CA GLY A 123 21.46 15.03 -11.03
C GLY A 123 21.83 13.77 -11.83
N ILE A 124 22.55 12.81 -11.23
CA ILE A 124 22.88 11.53 -11.85
C ILE A 124 21.60 10.73 -12.06
N VAL A 125 20.70 10.82 -11.10
CA VAL A 125 19.34 10.28 -11.16
C VAL A 125 18.35 11.37 -10.76
N THR A 126 17.13 11.28 -11.29
CA THR A 126 15.97 12.00 -10.75
C THR A 126 15.25 11.04 -9.80
N LEU A 127 15.24 11.37 -8.52
CA LEU A 127 14.59 10.53 -7.52
C LEU A 127 13.09 10.77 -7.50
N ILE A 128 12.30 9.70 -7.55
CA ILE A 128 10.88 9.69 -7.18
C ILE A 128 10.72 8.72 -6.00
N GLY A 129 10.54 9.25 -4.80
CA GLY A 129 10.22 8.45 -3.62
C GLY A 129 8.70 8.30 -3.46
N ALA A 130 8.22 7.14 -3.05
CA ALA A 130 6.83 6.94 -2.64
C ALA A 130 6.76 6.51 -1.19
N THR A 131 5.78 7.01 -0.44
CA THR A 131 5.56 6.65 0.96
C THR A 131 4.12 6.80 1.37
N THR A 132 3.68 5.94 2.29
CA THR A 132 2.40 6.07 3.00
C THR A 132 2.55 6.83 4.31
N GLU A 133 3.77 6.86 4.86
CA GLU A 133 4.09 7.52 6.13
C GLU A 133 4.47 8.99 5.93
N ASN A 134 4.38 9.79 7.00
CA ASN A 134 4.74 11.20 6.93
C ASN A 134 6.25 11.38 6.67
N PRO A 135 6.63 11.88 5.50
CA PRO A 135 8.04 11.98 5.11
C PRO A 135 8.85 12.92 6.00
N SER A 136 8.22 13.83 6.71
CA SER A 136 8.93 14.75 7.64
C SER A 136 9.58 14.03 8.81
N PHE A 137 9.10 12.84 9.17
CA PHE A 137 9.66 12.01 10.25
C PHE A 137 10.53 10.88 9.72
N GLU A 138 10.21 10.34 8.56
CA GLU A 138 10.78 9.10 8.05
C GLU A 138 11.90 9.32 7.02
N VAL A 139 11.87 10.44 6.31
CA VAL A 139 12.88 10.77 5.31
C VAL A 139 13.90 11.76 5.90
N ILE A 140 15.18 11.50 5.70
CA ILE A 140 16.24 12.36 6.22
C ILE A 140 16.14 13.79 5.65
N ARG A 141 16.36 14.79 6.50
CA ARG A 141 16.28 16.21 6.12
C ARG A 141 17.13 16.59 4.90
N PRO A 142 18.38 16.10 4.76
CA PRO A 142 19.17 16.40 3.57
C PRO A 142 18.52 15.93 2.26
N LEU A 143 17.79 14.82 2.25
CA LEU A 143 17.08 14.32 1.09
C LEU A 143 15.80 15.11 0.83
N LEU A 144 15.04 15.43 1.88
CA LEU A 144 13.84 16.27 1.78
C LEU A 144 14.14 17.66 1.22
N SER A 145 15.27 18.27 1.61
CA SER A 145 15.65 19.60 1.10
C SER A 145 15.95 19.62 -0.41
N ARG A 146 16.15 18.46 -1.03
CA ARG A 146 16.47 18.29 -2.46
C ARG A 146 15.29 17.76 -3.28
N CYS A 147 14.20 17.43 -2.60
CA CYS A 147 13.01 16.88 -3.23
C CYS A 147 11.81 17.80 -3.02
N GLN A 148 10.95 17.90 -4.02
CA GLN A 148 9.62 18.47 -3.83
C GLN A 148 8.71 17.43 -3.17
N LEU A 149 7.76 17.87 -2.37
CA LEU A 149 6.78 16.99 -1.74
C LEU A 149 5.42 17.16 -2.42
N TYR A 150 4.88 16.08 -2.96
CA TYR A 150 3.53 16.05 -3.52
C TYR A 150 2.64 15.12 -2.69
N VAL A 151 1.52 15.67 -2.24
CA VAL A 151 0.53 14.93 -1.45
C VAL A 151 -0.54 14.39 -2.37
N LEU A 152 -0.67 13.06 -2.41
CA LEU A 152 -1.77 12.38 -3.09
C LEU A 152 -2.93 12.23 -2.12
N LYS A 153 -4.12 12.57 -2.58
CA LYS A 153 -5.36 12.44 -1.82
C LYS A 153 -6.00 11.06 -2.05
N PRO A 154 -6.81 10.57 -1.11
CA PRO A 154 -7.71 9.45 -1.39
C PRO A 154 -8.49 9.69 -2.68
N LEU A 155 -8.81 8.62 -3.40
CA LEU A 155 -9.65 8.71 -4.59
C LEU A 155 -11.10 9.00 -4.18
N GLU A 156 -11.74 9.90 -4.90
CA GLU A 156 -13.14 10.24 -4.67
C GLU A 156 -14.05 9.11 -5.19
N LYS A 157 -15.30 9.09 -4.72
CA LYS A 157 -16.28 8.08 -5.10
C LYS A 157 -16.46 8.00 -6.62
N GLU A 158 -16.57 9.13 -7.27
CA GLU A 158 -16.75 9.27 -8.71
C GLU A 158 -15.56 8.72 -9.49
N ASP A 159 -14.34 8.90 -8.99
CA ASP A 159 -13.11 8.36 -9.57
C ASP A 159 -13.12 6.82 -9.53
N LEU A 160 -13.53 6.25 -8.40
CA LEU A 160 -13.60 4.80 -8.19
C LEU A 160 -14.72 4.15 -9.00
N GLU A 161 -15.91 4.76 -9.06
CA GLU A 161 -17.02 4.30 -9.90
C GLU A 161 -16.65 4.35 -11.39
N GLY A 162 -15.99 5.42 -11.82
CA GLY A 162 -15.45 5.55 -13.17
C GLY A 162 -14.41 4.46 -13.50
N LEU A 163 -13.57 4.10 -12.53
CA LEU A 163 -12.60 3.02 -12.68
C LEU A 163 -13.28 1.66 -12.85
N LEU A 164 -14.33 1.35 -12.08
CA LEU A 164 -15.12 0.12 -12.21
C LEU A 164 -15.76 0.01 -13.61
N GLN A 165 -16.42 1.08 -14.05
CA GLN A 165 -17.06 1.10 -15.38
C GLN A 165 -16.03 0.90 -16.50
N ARG A 166 -14.87 1.55 -16.37
CA ARG A 166 -13.78 1.41 -17.32
C ARG A 166 -13.22 -0.01 -17.33
N ALA A 167 -13.05 -0.64 -16.17
CA ALA A 167 -12.60 -2.02 -16.06
C ALA A 167 -13.58 -3.00 -16.74
N ILE A 168 -14.88 -2.85 -16.49
CA ILE A 168 -15.91 -3.72 -17.10
C ILE A 168 -15.95 -3.56 -18.64
N THR A 169 -15.74 -2.34 -19.15
CA THR A 169 -15.90 -2.06 -20.59
C THR A 169 -14.64 -2.22 -21.41
N GLN A 170 -13.46 -2.06 -20.82
CA GLN A 170 -12.18 -1.99 -21.55
C GLN A 170 -11.23 -3.15 -21.24
N ASP A 171 -11.39 -3.85 -20.13
CA ASP A 171 -10.54 -5.00 -19.83
C ASP A 171 -10.81 -6.16 -20.81
N VAL A 172 -9.74 -6.81 -21.24
CA VAL A 172 -9.78 -7.86 -22.29
C VAL A 172 -10.64 -9.05 -21.89
N GLU A 173 -10.69 -9.40 -20.61
CA GLU A 173 -11.45 -10.54 -20.09
C GLU A 173 -12.86 -10.13 -19.64
N LEU A 174 -12.98 -8.99 -18.92
CA LEU A 174 -14.27 -8.55 -18.38
C LEU A 174 -15.22 -8.05 -19.46
N SER A 175 -14.71 -7.39 -20.50
CA SER A 175 -15.55 -6.91 -21.62
C SER A 175 -16.23 -8.01 -22.42
N GLN A 176 -15.75 -9.26 -22.33
CA GLN A 176 -16.36 -10.43 -22.96
C GLN A 176 -17.51 -11.02 -22.13
N LYS A 177 -17.66 -10.60 -20.87
CA LYS A 177 -18.70 -11.09 -19.96
C LYS A 177 -19.86 -10.10 -19.92
N LYS A 178 -21.06 -10.59 -19.73
CA LYS A 178 -22.23 -9.74 -19.48
C LYS A 178 -22.26 -9.36 -17.99
N ILE A 179 -21.67 -8.21 -17.66
CA ILE A 179 -21.60 -7.72 -16.30
C ILE A 179 -22.56 -6.53 -16.15
N ASN A 180 -23.48 -6.64 -15.21
CA ASN A 180 -24.41 -5.58 -14.81
C ASN A 180 -24.03 -5.10 -13.40
N LEU A 181 -23.36 -3.97 -13.33
CA LEU A 181 -22.98 -3.33 -12.06
C LEU A 181 -24.17 -2.52 -11.54
N LYS A 182 -25.00 -3.16 -10.70
CA LYS A 182 -26.23 -2.56 -10.16
C LYS A 182 -25.95 -1.71 -8.92
N GLU A 183 -25.07 -2.16 -8.04
CA GLU A 183 -24.73 -1.51 -6.79
C GLU A 183 -23.23 -1.48 -6.60
N THR A 184 -22.68 -0.42 -5.98
CA THR A 184 -21.24 -0.19 -5.80
C THR A 184 -20.84 0.08 -4.35
N ALA A 185 -21.80 0.30 -3.45
CA ALA A 185 -21.53 0.79 -2.10
C ALA A 185 -20.66 -0.18 -1.28
N ALA A 186 -20.92 -1.48 -1.36
CA ALA A 186 -20.10 -2.49 -0.68
C ALA A 186 -18.68 -2.52 -1.22
N MET A 187 -18.49 -2.52 -2.55
CA MET A 187 -17.15 -2.51 -3.17
C MET A 187 -16.34 -1.27 -2.77
N LEU A 188 -16.97 -0.10 -2.78
CA LEU A 188 -16.34 1.16 -2.38
C LEU A 188 -15.97 1.14 -0.89
N ARG A 189 -16.86 0.65 -0.04
CA ARG A 189 -16.61 0.52 1.41
C ARG A 189 -15.44 -0.41 1.70
N PHE A 190 -15.42 -1.60 1.08
CA PHE A 190 -14.38 -2.58 1.32
C PHE A 190 -13.04 -2.21 0.69
N SER A 191 -13.03 -1.45 -0.40
CA SER A 191 -11.78 -0.94 -0.99
C SER A 191 -11.12 0.14 -0.14
N GLY A 192 -11.89 0.87 0.67
CA GLY A 192 -11.38 1.96 1.49
C GLY A 192 -10.72 3.09 0.70
N GLY A 193 -11.09 3.28 -0.57
CA GLY A 193 -10.47 4.27 -1.46
C GLY A 193 -9.23 3.79 -2.20
N ASP A 194 -8.85 2.52 -2.05
CA ASP A 194 -7.73 1.89 -2.77
C ASP A 194 -8.21 1.31 -4.10
N ALA A 195 -7.70 1.86 -5.21
CA ALA A 195 -8.05 1.43 -6.56
C ALA A 195 -7.64 -0.03 -6.84
N ARG A 196 -6.51 -0.49 -6.29
CA ARG A 196 -6.03 -1.86 -6.48
C ARG A 196 -6.95 -2.85 -5.77
N LYS A 197 -7.31 -2.56 -4.51
CA LYS A 197 -8.28 -3.37 -3.77
C LYS A 197 -9.63 -3.41 -4.48
N LEU A 198 -10.10 -2.27 -4.99
CA LEU A 198 -11.36 -2.19 -5.72
C LEU A 198 -11.39 -3.11 -6.94
N LEU A 199 -10.34 -3.09 -7.75
CA LEU A 199 -10.22 -3.94 -8.93
C LEU A 199 -10.08 -5.41 -8.56
N ASN A 200 -9.34 -5.74 -7.50
CA ASN A 200 -9.23 -7.11 -7.01
C ASN A 200 -10.59 -7.65 -6.52
N ILE A 201 -11.39 -6.82 -5.84
CA ILE A 201 -12.76 -7.18 -5.43
C ILE A 201 -13.63 -7.46 -6.66
N LEU A 202 -13.58 -6.58 -7.68
CA LEU A 202 -14.33 -6.77 -8.92
C LEU A 202 -13.95 -8.08 -9.60
N GLU A 203 -12.66 -8.37 -9.74
CA GLU A 203 -12.14 -9.60 -10.34
C GLU A 203 -12.65 -10.84 -9.58
N LEU A 204 -12.52 -10.85 -8.25
CA LEU A 204 -12.98 -11.94 -7.39
C LEU A 204 -14.49 -12.21 -7.54
N VAL A 205 -15.31 -11.14 -7.50
CA VAL A 205 -16.75 -11.25 -7.60
C VAL A 205 -17.18 -11.80 -8.98
N VAL A 206 -16.54 -11.33 -10.05
CA VAL A 206 -16.85 -11.81 -11.41
C VAL A 206 -16.35 -13.24 -11.65
N GLU A 207 -15.22 -13.63 -11.08
CA GLU A 207 -14.71 -15.01 -11.19
C GLU A 207 -15.60 -16.00 -10.42
N SER A 208 -16.07 -15.62 -9.24
CA SER A 208 -16.93 -16.48 -8.42
C SER A 208 -18.35 -16.65 -8.95
N ALA A 209 -18.83 -15.74 -9.78
CA ALA A 209 -20.18 -15.79 -10.36
C ALA A 209 -20.36 -16.88 -11.45
N GLY A 210 -19.26 -17.49 -11.93
CA GLY A 210 -19.32 -18.55 -12.94
C GLY A 210 -19.60 -18.05 -14.36
N THR A 211 -20.26 -18.89 -15.17
CA THR A 211 -20.59 -18.59 -16.58
C THR A 211 -22.02 -18.06 -16.71
N GLY A 212 -22.19 -16.85 -17.24
CA GLY A 212 -23.49 -16.24 -17.46
C GLY A 212 -23.49 -14.73 -17.31
N GLU A 213 -24.69 -14.15 -17.16
CA GLU A 213 -24.85 -12.75 -16.82
C GLU A 213 -24.59 -12.55 -15.32
N VAL A 214 -23.64 -11.68 -14.99
CA VAL A 214 -23.24 -11.37 -13.63
C VAL A 214 -23.91 -10.07 -13.20
N VAL A 215 -24.84 -10.13 -12.26
CA VAL A 215 -25.47 -8.94 -11.66
C VAL A 215 -24.80 -8.67 -10.32
N ILE A 216 -23.96 -7.62 -10.28
CA ILE A 216 -23.22 -7.26 -9.07
C ILE A 216 -24.10 -6.41 -8.18
N THR A 217 -24.37 -6.91 -6.96
CA THR A 217 -25.10 -6.23 -5.89
C THR A 217 -24.22 -6.17 -4.64
N ASP A 218 -24.53 -5.25 -3.74
CA ASP A 218 -23.81 -5.11 -2.47
C ASP A 218 -23.84 -6.41 -1.64
N LYS A 219 -24.99 -7.10 -1.62
CA LYS A 219 -25.15 -8.39 -0.95
C LYS A 219 -24.22 -9.46 -1.52
N MET A 220 -24.13 -9.56 -2.85
CA MET A 220 -23.22 -10.52 -3.51
C MET A 220 -21.74 -10.24 -3.15
N VAL A 221 -21.34 -8.97 -3.13
CA VAL A 221 -19.98 -8.55 -2.74
C VAL A 221 -19.69 -8.96 -1.30
N GLU A 222 -20.60 -8.69 -0.37
CA GLU A 222 -20.47 -9.05 1.05
C GLU A 222 -20.35 -10.56 1.25
N GLU A 223 -21.21 -11.34 0.60
CA GLU A 223 -21.17 -12.81 0.67
C GLU A 223 -19.85 -13.38 0.13
N GLN A 224 -19.35 -12.87 -0.99
CA GLN A 224 -18.09 -13.34 -1.58
C GLN A 224 -16.86 -12.97 -0.74
N LEU A 225 -16.83 -11.79 -0.15
CA LEU A 225 -15.74 -11.37 0.73
C LEU A 225 -15.75 -12.12 2.06
N GLN A 226 -16.93 -12.49 2.60
CA GLN A 226 -17.04 -13.33 3.79
C GLN A 226 -16.58 -14.77 3.53
N GLN A 227 -16.85 -15.33 2.35
CA GLN A 227 -16.43 -16.68 1.99
C GLN A 227 -14.93 -16.81 1.67
N ASN A 228 -14.28 -15.72 1.28
CA ASN A 228 -12.87 -15.67 0.87
C ASN A 228 -12.04 -14.64 1.65
N PRO A 229 -12.00 -14.67 2.99
CA PRO A 229 -11.28 -13.67 3.78
C PRO A 229 -9.77 -13.65 3.48
N LEU A 230 -9.16 -14.82 3.16
CA LEU A 230 -7.75 -14.95 2.83
C LEU A 230 -7.38 -14.44 1.42
N ALA A 231 -8.30 -14.52 0.45
CA ALA A 231 -8.08 -13.98 -0.89
C ALA A 231 -8.02 -12.45 -0.89
N TYR A 232 -8.74 -11.82 0.06
CA TYR A 232 -8.76 -10.38 0.26
C TYR A 232 -7.48 -9.83 0.89
N ASP A 233 -6.76 -10.64 1.69
CA ASP A 233 -5.60 -10.21 2.49
C ASP A 233 -4.23 -10.45 1.81
N LYS A 234 -4.19 -10.85 0.54
CA LYS A 234 -2.93 -11.16 -0.17
C LYS A 234 -1.91 -10.02 -0.25
N GLN A 235 -2.20 -8.81 0.25
CA GLN A 235 -1.32 -7.64 0.18
C GLN A 235 -1.11 -6.85 1.50
N GLY A 236 -1.46 -7.41 2.66
CA GLY A 236 -0.99 -6.89 3.96
C GLY A 236 -1.67 -5.63 4.52
N ASP A 237 -2.57 -4.98 3.80
CA ASP A 237 -3.21 -3.73 4.27
C ASP A 237 -4.31 -4.00 5.32
N MET A 238 -5.08 -5.09 5.19
CA MET A 238 -6.02 -5.52 6.25
C MET A 238 -5.31 -5.94 7.52
N HIS A 239 -4.08 -6.41 7.41
CA HIS A 239 -3.25 -6.75 8.55
C HIS A 239 -3.11 -5.57 9.51
N TYR A 240 -2.75 -4.38 9.00
CA TYR A 240 -2.64 -3.17 9.82
C TYR A 240 -3.98 -2.67 10.36
N ASP A 241 -5.07 -2.81 9.60
CA ASP A 241 -6.41 -2.43 10.03
C ASP A 241 -6.92 -3.33 11.15
N ILE A 242 -6.73 -4.65 11.04
CA ILE A 242 -7.11 -5.64 12.06
C ILE A 242 -6.29 -5.41 13.34
N ILE A 243 -4.98 -5.19 13.22
CA ILE A 243 -4.11 -4.87 14.36
C ILE A 243 -4.58 -3.57 15.03
N SER A 244 -4.85 -2.54 14.25
CA SER A 244 -5.33 -1.25 14.76
C SER A 244 -6.68 -1.40 15.46
N ALA A 245 -7.59 -2.21 14.92
CA ALA A 245 -8.87 -2.52 15.55
C ALA A 245 -8.69 -3.29 16.86
N PHE A 246 -7.80 -4.28 16.90
CA PHE A 246 -7.44 -5.02 18.12
C PHE A 246 -6.93 -4.09 19.23
N ILE A 247 -5.94 -3.25 18.91
CA ILE A 247 -5.37 -2.29 19.87
C ILE A 247 -6.45 -1.30 20.37
N LYS A 248 -7.29 -0.79 19.46
CA LYS A 248 -8.37 0.15 19.82
C LYS A 248 -9.43 -0.53 20.68
N SER A 249 -9.71 -1.82 20.50
CA SER A 249 -10.64 -2.58 21.34
C SER A 249 -10.11 -2.73 22.77
N ILE A 250 -8.82 -3.06 22.93
CA ILE A 250 -8.17 -3.10 24.25
C ILE A 250 -8.23 -1.72 24.92
N ARG A 251 -7.87 -0.64 24.22
CA ARG A 251 -7.96 0.73 24.74
C ARG A 251 -9.38 1.15 25.10
N GLY A 252 -10.36 0.67 24.36
CA GLY A 252 -11.78 0.89 24.60
C GLY A 252 -12.37 0.03 25.72
N SER A 253 -11.57 -0.88 26.32
CA SER A 253 -12.03 -1.85 27.31
C SER A 253 -13.20 -2.70 26.81
N ASP A 254 -13.15 -3.12 25.54
CA ASP A 254 -14.11 -4.01 24.90
C ASP A 254 -13.47 -5.39 24.68
N PRO A 255 -13.60 -6.33 25.65
CA PRO A 255 -12.97 -7.64 25.56
C PRO A 255 -13.55 -8.50 24.43
N ASP A 256 -14.83 -8.38 24.12
CA ASP A 256 -15.45 -9.16 23.05
C ASP A 256 -14.90 -8.74 21.68
N ALA A 257 -14.78 -7.44 21.44
CA ALA A 257 -14.17 -6.92 20.22
C ALA A 257 -12.68 -7.26 20.16
N ALA A 258 -11.93 -7.18 21.26
CA ALA A 258 -10.52 -7.55 21.31
C ALA A 258 -10.32 -9.03 20.92
N LEU A 259 -11.07 -9.94 21.51
CA LEU A 259 -11.03 -11.37 21.21
C LEU A 259 -11.45 -11.66 19.75
N TYR A 260 -12.45 -10.95 19.23
CA TYR A 260 -12.88 -11.07 17.84
C TYR A 260 -11.75 -10.70 16.87
N TRP A 261 -11.12 -9.55 17.06
CA TRP A 261 -10.03 -9.11 16.18
C TRP A 261 -8.79 -9.97 16.33
N MET A 262 -8.49 -10.47 17.53
CA MET A 262 -7.42 -11.43 17.74
C MET A 262 -7.70 -12.76 17.01
N ALA A 263 -8.91 -13.30 17.09
CA ALA A 263 -9.30 -14.49 16.33
C ALA A 263 -9.15 -14.27 14.82
N ARG A 264 -9.50 -13.08 14.31
CA ARG A 264 -9.28 -12.70 12.90
C ARG A 264 -7.80 -12.69 12.51
N MET A 265 -6.90 -12.24 13.40
CA MET A 265 -5.44 -12.31 13.16
C MET A 265 -4.96 -13.77 13.11
N ILE A 266 -5.44 -14.60 14.02
CA ILE A 266 -5.09 -16.04 14.09
C ILE A 266 -5.53 -16.77 12.82
N GLU A 267 -6.77 -16.58 12.38
CA GLU A 267 -7.31 -17.17 11.15
C GLU A 267 -6.61 -16.63 9.89
N GLY A 268 -6.13 -15.39 9.92
CA GLY A 268 -5.29 -14.78 8.89
C GLY A 268 -3.85 -15.34 8.84
N GLY A 269 -3.47 -16.22 9.78
CA GLY A 269 -2.13 -16.83 9.83
C GLY A 269 -1.06 -15.93 10.43
N GLU A 270 -1.46 -14.99 11.31
CA GLU A 270 -0.52 -14.08 11.99
C GLU A 270 0.43 -14.84 12.90
N ASP A 271 1.66 -14.34 13.01
CA ASP A 271 2.66 -14.85 13.95
C ASP A 271 2.18 -14.67 15.40
N PRO A 272 2.09 -15.75 16.20
CA PRO A 272 1.66 -15.66 17.59
C PRO A 272 2.54 -14.72 18.43
N GLN A 273 3.83 -14.64 18.12
CA GLN A 273 4.77 -13.72 18.78
C GLN A 273 4.43 -12.26 18.48
N PHE A 274 3.97 -11.98 17.27
CA PHE A 274 3.55 -10.65 16.88
C PHE A 274 2.33 -10.20 17.72
N ILE A 275 1.30 -11.06 17.84
CA ILE A 275 0.11 -10.79 18.66
C ILE A 275 0.52 -10.57 20.12
N ALA A 276 1.31 -11.49 20.70
CA ALA A 276 1.81 -11.39 22.07
C ALA A 276 2.58 -10.09 22.32
N ARG A 277 3.42 -9.65 21.38
CA ARG A 277 4.16 -8.38 21.45
C ARG A 277 3.21 -7.18 21.54
N ARG A 278 2.08 -7.20 20.80
CA ARG A 278 1.08 -6.12 20.88
C ARG A 278 0.39 -6.07 22.23
N VAL A 279 0.09 -7.21 22.84
CA VAL A 279 -0.47 -7.28 24.20
C VAL A 279 0.52 -6.69 25.20
N VAL A 280 1.81 -7.05 25.13
CA VAL A 280 2.86 -6.48 26.01
C VAL A 280 2.97 -4.96 25.86
N ILE A 281 2.92 -4.45 24.64
CA ILE A 281 2.97 -3.00 24.38
C ILE A 281 1.74 -2.33 24.99
N SER A 282 0.52 -2.82 24.76
CA SER A 282 -0.70 -2.25 25.34
C SER A 282 -0.70 -2.31 26.87
N ALA A 283 -0.24 -3.40 27.47
CA ALA A 283 -0.10 -3.53 28.91
C ALA A 283 0.86 -2.47 29.51
N SER A 284 1.92 -2.12 28.77
CA SER A 284 2.92 -1.13 29.19
C SER A 284 2.50 0.31 28.92
N GLU A 285 1.94 0.58 27.71
CA GLU A 285 1.62 1.92 27.22
C GLU A 285 0.25 2.41 27.68
N ASP A 286 -0.79 1.54 27.55
CA ASP A 286 -2.17 1.92 27.78
C ASP A 286 -2.62 1.68 29.22
N VAL A 287 -2.26 0.54 29.81
CA VAL A 287 -2.59 0.20 31.20
C VAL A 287 -1.56 0.79 32.16
N GLY A 288 -0.26 0.56 31.90
CA GLY A 288 0.85 1.13 32.68
C GLY A 288 0.71 0.89 34.18
N LEU A 289 0.91 1.95 34.95
CA LEU A 289 0.86 1.93 36.42
C LEU A 289 -0.58 1.85 36.97
N ALA A 290 -1.60 1.96 36.16
CA ALA A 290 -2.98 1.77 36.63
C ALA A 290 -3.23 0.33 37.13
N ASN A 291 -2.57 -0.65 36.50
CA ASN A 291 -2.52 -2.03 36.96
C ASN A 291 -1.14 -2.64 36.65
N PRO A 292 -0.18 -2.63 37.58
CA PRO A 292 1.16 -3.18 37.37
C PRO A 292 1.17 -4.68 37.00
N ASN A 293 0.12 -5.43 37.37
CA ASN A 293 0.02 -6.85 37.05
C ASN A 293 -0.26 -7.10 35.54
N ALA A 294 -0.80 -6.12 34.82
CA ALA A 294 -1.07 -6.27 33.39
C ALA A 294 0.21 -6.59 32.61
N LEU A 295 1.29 -5.86 32.86
CA LEU A 295 2.58 -6.11 32.20
C LEU A 295 3.19 -7.46 32.60
N LEU A 296 3.02 -7.90 33.86
CA LEU A 296 3.48 -9.23 34.30
C LEU A 296 2.73 -10.35 33.60
N LEU A 297 1.40 -10.23 33.51
CA LEU A 297 0.56 -11.21 32.79
C LEU A 297 0.89 -11.25 31.30
N ALA A 298 1.02 -10.09 30.67
CA ALA A 298 1.37 -9.99 29.25
C ALA A 298 2.74 -10.63 28.94
N ASN A 299 3.76 -10.41 29.79
CA ASN A 299 5.05 -11.06 29.64
C ASN A 299 4.98 -12.58 29.87
N ALA A 300 4.22 -13.03 30.87
CA ALA A 300 4.02 -14.47 31.10
C ALA A 300 3.31 -15.14 29.91
N ALA A 301 2.34 -14.47 29.31
CA ALA A 301 1.67 -14.93 28.10
C ALA A 301 2.64 -14.95 26.90
N PHE A 302 3.48 -13.93 26.72
CA PHE A 302 4.50 -13.89 25.69
C PHE A 302 5.47 -15.08 25.82
N ASP A 303 6.01 -15.31 27.01
CA ASP A 303 6.91 -16.44 27.28
C ASP A 303 6.22 -17.79 27.05
N THR A 304 4.95 -17.90 27.38
CA THR A 304 4.15 -19.11 27.12
C THR A 304 4.01 -19.35 25.63
N VAL A 305 3.64 -18.31 24.87
CA VAL A 305 3.54 -18.37 23.39
C VAL A 305 4.84 -18.84 22.75
N MET A 306 6.00 -18.33 23.22
CA MET A 306 7.31 -18.75 22.75
C MET A 306 7.61 -20.23 23.00
N LYS A 307 7.05 -20.80 24.08
CA LYS A 307 7.33 -22.19 24.47
C LYS A 307 6.40 -23.18 23.79
N ILE A 308 5.13 -22.83 23.58
CA ILE A 308 4.12 -23.79 23.11
C ILE A 308 3.73 -23.62 21.64
N GLY A 309 3.80 -22.39 21.08
CA GLY A 309 3.40 -22.11 19.69
C GLY A 309 1.93 -22.40 19.37
N TRP A 310 1.59 -22.40 18.09
CA TRP A 310 0.26 -22.78 17.61
C TRP A 310 0.03 -24.31 17.71
N PRO A 311 -1.18 -24.78 17.96
CA PRO A 311 -2.43 -24.03 18.15
C PRO A 311 -2.71 -23.58 19.59
N GLU A 312 -1.98 -24.02 20.60
CA GLU A 312 -2.26 -23.81 22.02
C GLU A 312 -2.00 -22.37 22.46
N ALA A 313 -1.11 -21.65 21.80
CA ALA A 313 -0.77 -20.25 22.08
C ALA A 313 -2.00 -19.32 22.15
N ARG A 314 -3.08 -19.65 21.41
CA ARG A 314 -4.34 -18.89 21.42
C ARG A 314 -4.96 -18.75 22.81
N ILE A 315 -4.78 -19.77 23.70
CA ILE A 315 -5.36 -19.78 25.04
C ILE A 315 -4.69 -18.71 25.91
N ALA A 316 -3.35 -18.72 25.94
CA ALA A 316 -2.58 -17.71 26.69
C ALA A 316 -2.78 -16.29 26.16
N LEU A 317 -2.91 -16.14 24.84
CA LEU A 317 -3.20 -14.86 24.21
C LEU A 317 -4.60 -14.35 24.57
N ALA A 318 -5.61 -15.22 24.59
CA ALA A 318 -6.98 -14.86 24.96
C ALA A 318 -7.12 -14.49 26.45
N GLU A 319 -6.30 -15.07 27.33
CA GLU A 319 -6.29 -14.72 28.76
C GLU A 319 -5.66 -13.34 29.01
N ALA A 320 -4.70 -12.94 28.19
CA ALA A 320 -3.92 -11.71 28.40
C ALA A 320 -4.43 -10.49 27.60
N GLY A 321 -5.22 -10.71 26.56
CA GLY A 321 -5.78 -9.68 25.67
C GLY A 321 -7.19 -9.32 26.05
#